data_9540c54928418f711d023bbfe7c09a75
#
_entry.id   9540c54928418f711d023bbfe7c09a75
#
_cell.length_a   1.000
_cell.length_b   1.000
_cell.length_c   1.000
_cell.angle_alpha   90.00
_cell.angle_beta   90.00
_cell.angle_gamma   90.00
#
_symmetry.space_group_name_H-M   'P 1'
#
loop_
_entity.id
_entity.type
_entity.pdbx_description
1 polymer ?
#
loop_
_entity_poly.entity_id
_entity_poly.type
_entity_poly.pdbx_seq_one_letter_code
_entity_poly.pdbx_strand_id
1 'polypeptide(L)'
;MKIIVTGCKGQLGTEIIKQLREGRSEIGPIPEKLMNATVIPVDLPELDISNYKMVDDFIRRQRPDVIINCAAYTNVDGCEVNHDAAFKANALGPRNLAQAAEKTGARLVHVSTDYVFSGRENGGIAQDEATIPGPISAYGSTKLMGEKYVEQFCHRHRSEEHTSELQ
;
A
#
# COMPACT_ATOMS: atom_id res chain seq x y z
N MET A 1 14.72 -4.91 -13.45
CA MET A 1 13.72 -5.08 -12.38
C MET A 1 12.42 -4.42 -12.82
N LYS A 2 11.26 -5.05 -12.56
CA LYS A 2 9.94 -4.55 -12.96
C LYS A 2 9.15 -4.21 -11.68
N ILE A 3 8.68 -2.97 -11.58
CA ILE A 3 7.97 -2.44 -10.41
C ILE A 3 6.56 -2.03 -10.83
N ILE A 4 5.54 -2.56 -10.18
CA ILE A 4 4.16 -2.08 -10.29
C ILE A 4 3.90 -1.10 -9.15
N VAL A 5 3.30 0.06 -9.48
CA VAL A 5 2.83 1.04 -8.49
C VAL A 5 1.32 1.19 -8.68
N THR A 6 0.54 0.71 -7.70
CA THR A 6 -0.92 0.92 -7.68
C THR A 6 -1.27 2.25 -7.03
N GLY A 7 -2.44 2.81 -7.35
CA GLY A 7 -2.79 4.15 -6.86
C GLY A 7 -1.89 5.23 -7.47
N CYS A 8 -1.49 5.03 -8.72
CA CYS A 8 -0.49 5.88 -9.39
C CYS A 8 -0.94 7.33 -9.64
N LYS A 9 -2.25 7.60 -9.57
CA LYS A 9 -2.83 8.95 -9.70
C LYS A 9 -2.92 9.67 -8.36
N GLY A 10 -2.72 8.96 -7.24
CA GLY A 10 -2.66 9.54 -5.90
C GLY A 10 -1.34 10.28 -5.64
N GLN A 11 -1.30 11.07 -4.57
CA GLN A 11 -0.15 11.89 -4.20
C GLN A 11 1.14 11.05 -4.06
N LEU A 12 1.11 10.02 -3.22
CA LEU A 12 2.27 9.17 -2.98
C LEU A 12 2.68 8.36 -4.22
N GLY A 13 1.71 7.75 -4.91
CA GLY A 13 2.00 6.97 -6.12
C GLY A 13 2.65 7.82 -7.21
N THR A 14 2.18 9.04 -7.42
CA THR A 14 2.75 10.00 -8.37
C THR A 14 4.20 10.34 -8.01
N GLU A 15 4.46 10.63 -6.73
CA GLU A 15 5.80 11.02 -6.27
C GLU A 15 6.79 9.84 -6.36
N ILE A 16 6.39 8.64 -5.95
CA ILE A 16 7.24 7.44 -6.10
C ILE A 16 7.62 7.21 -7.57
N ILE A 17 6.65 7.32 -8.48
CA ILE A 17 6.91 7.12 -9.91
C ILE A 17 7.87 8.17 -10.44
N LYS A 18 7.70 9.44 -10.05
CA LYS A 18 8.58 10.53 -10.42
C LYS A 18 10.01 10.27 -9.96
N GLN A 19 10.21 9.96 -8.67
CA GLN A 19 11.54 9.69 -8.11
C GLN A 19 12.22 8.49 -8.77
N LEU A 20 11.48 7.40 -9.02
CA LEU A 20 12.01 6.24 -9.74
C LEU A 20 12.45 6.57 -11.16
N ARG A 21 11.76 7.48 -11.86
CA ARG A 21 12.10 7.92 -13.22
C ARG A 21 13.27 8.89 -13.25
N GLU A 22 13.35 9.79 -12.28
CA GLU A 22 14.41 10.80 -12.16
C GLU A 22 15.72 10.21 -11.60
N GLY A 23 15.66 9.03 -10.99
CA GLY A 23 16.82 8.38 -10.36
C GLY A 23 17.29 9.06 -9.07
N ARG A 24 16.47 9.91 -8.48
CA ARG A 24 16.78 10.68 -7.27
C ARG A 24 15.55 10.92 -6.40
N SER A 25 15.78 11.11 -5.11
CA SER A 25 14.78 11.58 -4.14
C SER A 25 15.28 12.84 -3.43
N GLU A 26 14.44 13.46 -2.61
CA GLU A 26 14.85 14.63 -1.79
C GLU A 26 15.96 14.32 -0.81
N ILE A 27 16.06 13.07 -0.34
CA ILE A 27 17.10 12.62 0.60
C ILE A 27 18.36 12.12 -0.10
N GLY A 28 18.41 12.13 -1.44
CA GLY A 28 19.59 11.71 -2.20
C GLY A 28 19.30 10.82 -3.39
N PRO A 29 20.34 10.22 -4.00
CA PRO A 29 20.17 9.33 -5.14
C PRO A 29 19.47 8.03 -4.72
N ILE A 30 18.59 7.49 -5.58
CA ILE A 30 18.02 6.17 -5.35
C ILE A 30 19.07 5.07 -5.59
N PRO A 31 18.90 3.88 -4.99
CA PRO A 31 19.82 2.76 -5.23
C PRO A 31 19.98 2.44 -6.71
N GLU A 32 21.22 2.18 -7.16
CA GLU A 32 21.55 1.91 -8.56
C GLU A 32 20.66 0.84 -9.21
N LYS A 33 20.34 -0.23 -8.46
CA LYS A 33 19.44 -1.30 -8.93
C LYS A 33 18.04 -0.85 -9.30
N LEU A 34 17.60 0.33 -8.82
CA LEU A 34 16.30 0.93 -9.12
C LEU A 34 16.34 1.86 -10.33
N MET A 35 17.50 2.44 -10.66
CA MET A 35 17.65 3.42 -11.75
C MET A 35 17.20 2.89 -13.11
N ASN A 36 17.35 1.57 -13.35
CA ASN A 36 16.96 0.92 -14.61
C ASN A 36 15.68 0.07 -14.46
N ALA A 37 14.85 0.37 -13.46
CA ALA A 37 13.61 -0.37 -13.26
C ALA A 37 12.55 0.03 -14.29
N THR A 38 11.86 -0.97 -14.84
CA THR A 38 10.64 -0.75 -15.62
C THR A 38 9.49 -0.49 -14.65
N VAL A 39 9.01 0.75 -14.59
CA VAL A 39 7.89 1.15 -13.73
C VAL A 39 6.58 1.03 -14.49
N ILE A 40 5.63 0.28 -13.95
CA ILE A 40 4.28 0.09 -14.47
C ILE A 40 3.30 0.79 -13.51
N PRO A 41 2.88 2.02 -13.83
CA PRO A 41 1.87 2.73 -13.05
C PRO A 41 0.49 2.17 -13.38
N VAL A 42 -0.33 1.90 -12.36
CA VAL A 42 -1.71 1.43 -12.54
C VAL A 42 -2.67 2.07 -11.54
N ASP A 43 -3.88 2.30 -11.97
CA ASP A 43 -4.97 2.83 -11.17
C ASP A 43 -6.31 2.39 -11.78
N LEU A 44 -7.42 2.82 -11.18
CA LEU A 44 -8.72 2.68 -11.81
C LEU A 44 -8.81 3.51 -13.11
N PRO A 45 -9.47 2.99 -14.16
CA PRO A 45 -10.17 1.71 -14.23
C PRO A 45 -9.29 0.51 -14.66
N GLU A 46 -8.01 0.72 -14.93
CA GLU A 46 -7.10 -0.29 -15.52
C GLU A 46 -6.90 -1.49 -14.59
N LEU A 47 -6.85 -1.23 -13.27
CA LEU A 47 -6.73 -2.27 -12.25
C LEU A 47 -7.55 -1.90 -11.00
N ASP A 48 -8.69 -2.56 -10.82
CA ASP A 48 -9.39 -2.55 -9.55
C ASP A 48 -8.79 -3.60 -8.61
N ILE A 49 -8.03 -3.14 -7.61
CA ILE A 49 -7.37 -4.04 -6.66
C ILE A 49 -8.36 -4.83 -5.80
N SER A 50 -9.59 -4.36 -5.64
CA SER A 50 -10.65 -5.11 -4.92
C SER A 50 -11.15 -6.33 -5.71
N ASN A 51 -10.93 -6.36 -7.02
CA ASN A 51 -11.31 -7.47 -7.89
C ASN A 51 -10.17 -8.50 -7.98
N TYR A 52 -10.31 -9.60 -7.25
CA TYR A 52 -9.31 -10.66 -7.20
C TYR A 52 -8.90 -11.18 -8.59
N LYS A 53 -9.87 -11.41 -9.48
CA LYS A 53 -9.56 -11.95 -10.81
C LYS A 53 -8.76 -10.97 -11.64
N MET A 54 -9.09 -9.68 -11.63
CA MET A 54 -8.31 -8.66 -12.32
C MET A 54 -6.88 -8.59 -11.79
N VAL A 55 -6.71 -8.64 -10.47
CA VAL A 55 -5.38 -8.62 -9.83
C VAL A 55 -4.58 -9.85 -10.20
N ASP A 56 -5.12 -11.05 -10.04
CA ASP A 56 -4.41 -12.31 -10.33
C ASP A 56 -3.99 -12.36 -11.81
N ASP A 57 -4.90 -12.06 -12.73
CA ASP A 57 -4.62 -12.05 -14.18
C ASP A 57 -3.57 -10.99 -14.55
N PHE A 58 -3.65 -9.78 -13.96
CA PHE A 58 -2.73 -8.69 -14.23
C PHE A 58 -1.32 -8.99 -13.72
N ILE A 59 -1.18 -9.35 -12.44
CA ILE A 59 0.11 -9.63 -11.81
C ILE A 59 0.79 -10.84 -12.45
N ARG A 60 0.04 -11.91 -12.73
CA ARG A 60 0.55 -13.10 -13.42
C ARG A 60 1.08 -12.80 -14.82
N ARG A 61 0.40 -11.91 -15.55
CA ARG A 61 0.80 -11.48 -16.89
C ARG A 61 2.03 -10.58 -16.87
N GLN A 62 2.09 -9.65 -15.91
CA GLN A 62 3.18 -8.69 -15.79
C GLN A 62 4.44 -9.30 -15.17
N ARG A 63 4.31 -10.28 -14.27
CA ARG A 63 5.42 -10.91 -13.52
C ARG A 63 6.36 -9.85 -12.92
N PRO A 64 5.89 -8.98 -12.02
CA PRO A 64 6.73 -7.96 -11.42
C PRO A 64 7.72 -8.59 -10.43
N ASP A 65 8.83 -7.89 -10.21
CA ASP A 65 9.74 -8.18 -9.10
C ASP A 65 9.23 -7.55 -7.79
N VAL A 66 8.59 -6.37 -7.90
CA VAL A 66 8.07 -5.59 -6.76
C VAL A 66 6.71 -5.01 -7.12
N ILE A 67 5.81 -5.03 -6.15
CA ILE A 67 4.53 -4.33 -6.16
C ILE A 67 4.55 -3.32 -5.02
N ILE A 68 4.32 -2.03 -5.33
CA ILE A 68 4.16 -0.95 -4.34
C ILE A 68 2.69 -0.57 -4.35
N ASN A 69 1.99 -0.87 -3.26
CA ASN A 69 0.57 -0.58 -3.12
C ASN A 69 0.35 0.75 -2.41
N CYS A 70 0.09 1.80 -3.20
CA CYS A 70 -0.34 3.12 -2.72
C CYS A 70 -1.86 3.33 -2.87
N ALA A 71 -2.59 2.36 -3.44
CA ALA A 71 -4.03 2.46 -3.61
C ALA A 71 -4.75 2.26 -2.27
N ALA A 72 -5.62 3.19 -1.92
CA ALA A 72 -6.45 3.14 -0.73
C ALA A 72 -7.68 4.06 -0.87
N TYR A 73 -8.72 3.79 -0.10
CA TYR A 73 -9.81 4.72 0.14
C TYR A 73 -9.45 5.55 1.38
N THR A 74 -8.97 6.79 1.16
CA THR A 74 -8.33 7.63 2.19
C THR A 74 -9.25 8.68 2.82
N ASN A 75 -10.48 8.81 2.34
CA ASN A 75 -11.46 9.71 2.96
C ASN A 75 -11.92 9.12 4.30
N VAL A 76 -11.32 9.57 5.41
CA VAL A 76 -11.55 9.04 6.77
C VAL A 76 -13.04 9.11 7.13
N ASP A 77 -13.64 10.31 7.00
CA ASP A 77 -15.07 10.48 7.29
C ASP A 77 -15.97 9.69 6.34
N GLY A 78 -15.55 9.61 5.07
CA GLY A 78 -16.22 8.78 4.07
C GLY A 78 -16.20 7.29 4.40
N CYS A 79 -15.19 6.80 5.11
CA CYS A 79 -15.12 5.41 5.55
C CYS A 79 -16.18 5.09 6.60
N GLU A 80 -16.55 6.05 7.45
CA GLU A 80 -17.60 5.88 8.47
C GLU A 80 -19.01 5.73 7.85
N VAL A 81 -19.19 6.16 6.60
CA VAL A 81 -20.46 6.07 5.88
C VAL A 81 -20.44 4.94 4.84
N ASN A 82 -19.28 4.73 4.20
CA ASN A 82 -19.12 3.79 3.09
C ASN A 82 -18.22 2.61 3.49
N HIS A 83 -18.58 1.89 4.55
CA HIS A 83 -17.81 0.79 5.10
C HIS A 83 -17.41 -0.26 4.04
N ASP A 84 -18.34 -0.63 3.16
CA ASP A 84 -18.09 -1.62 2.12
C ASP A 84 -17.01 -1.17 1.13
N ALA A 85 -17.04 0.09 0.70
CA ALA A 85 -16.04 0.65 -0.20
C ALA A 85 -14.67 0.71 0.47
N ALA A 86 -14.63 1.17 1.72
CA ALA A 86 -13.42 1.22 2.53
C ALA A 86 -12.82 -0.19 2.73
N PHE A 87 -13.63 -1.17 3.12
CA PHE A 87 -13.18 -2.54 3.29
C PHE A 87 -12.67 -3.17 1.98
N LYS A 88 -13.37 -2.96 0.87
CA LYS A 88 -12.94 -3.46 -0.44
C LYS A 88 -11.58 -2.89 -0.84
N ALA A 89 -11.39 -1.58 -0.73
CA ALA A 89 -10.16 -0.92 -1.14
C ALA A 89 -9.01 -1.18 -0.15
N ASN A 90 -9.26 -1.02 1.17
CA ASN A 90 -8.21 -0.98 2.18
C ASN A 90 -7.87 -2.36 2.77
N ALA A 91 -8.77 -3.34 2.67
CA ALA A 91 -8.55 -4.69 3.19
C ALA A 91 -8.49 -5.74 2.07
N LEU A 92 -9.54 -5.87 1.25
CA LEU A 92 -9.57 -6.90 0.20
C LEU A 92 -8.57 -6.60 -0.92
N GLY A 93 -8.35 -5.33 -1.28
CA GLY A 93 -7.34 -4.93 -2.26
C GLY A 93 -5.94 -5.42 -1.89
N PRO A 94 -5.39 -5.04 -0.72
CA PRO A 94 -4.11 -5.55 -0.23
C PRO A 94 -4.04 -7.08 -0.13
N ARG A 95 -5.12 -7.75 0.32
CA ARG A 95 -5.21 -9.21 0.34
C ARG A 95 -5.00 -9.81 -1.05
N ASN A 96 -5.71 -9.28 -2.04
CA ASN A 96 -5.65 -9.77 -3.41
C ASN A 96 -4.23 -9.60 -4.01
N LEU A 97 -3.62 -8.43 -3.76
CA LEU A 97 -2.24 -8.15 -4.15
C LEU A 97 -1.24 -9.09 -3.46
N ALA A 98 -1.43 -9.35 -2.16
CA ALA A 98 -0.59 -10.25 -1.38
C ALA A 98 -0.63 -11.69 -1.93
N GLN A 99 -1.83 -12.20 -2.21
CA GLN A 99 -2.01 -13.53 -2.79
C GLN A 99 -1.39 -13.64 -4.19
N ALA A 100 -1.52 -12.61 -5.02
CA ALA A 100 -0.92 -12.58 -6.36
C ALA A 100 0.60 -12.44 -6.30
N ALA A 101 1.13 -11.63 -5.37
CA ALA A 101 2.55 -11.47 -5.12
C ALA A 101 3.19 -12.81 -4.69
N GLU A 102 2.58 -13.50 -3.73
CA GLU A 102 3.05 -14.81 -3.27
C GLU A 102 3.14 -15.83 -4.41
N LYS A 103 2.08 -15.93 -5.23
CA LYS A 103 2.03 -16.86 -6.37
C LYS A 103 3.10 -16.58 -7.44
N THR A 104 3.52 -15.33 -7.60
CA THR A 104 4.49 -14.92 -8.61
C THR A 104 5.90 -14.73 -8.06
N GLY A 105 6.09 -14.81 -6.74
CA GLY A 105 7.35 -14.57 -6.05
C GLY A 105 7.73 -13.08 -6.00
N ALA A 106 6.80 -12.17 -6.30
CA ALA A 106 7.02 -10.74 -6.19
C ALA A 106 7.13 -10.30 -4.72
N ARG A 107 7.87 -9.21 -4.48
CA ARG A 107 7.84 -8.52 -3.18
C ARG A 107 6.68 -7.55 -3.16
N LEU A 108 5.94 -7.51 -2.06
CA LEU A 108 4.88 -6.53 -1.83
C LEU A 108 5.31 -5.50 -0.78
N VAL A 109 5.26 -4.23 -1.14
CA VAL A 109 5.34 -3.10 -0.21
C VAL A 109 3.94 -2.51 -0.12
N HIS A 110 3.36 -2.52 1.09
CA HIS A 110 2.03 -1.97 1.35
C HIS A 110 2.13 -0.72 2.20
N VAL A 111 1.56 0.38 1.73
CA VAL A 111 1.50 1.62 2.49
C VAL A 111 0.31 1.58 3.43
N SER A 112 0.58 1.71 4.73
CA SER A 112 -0.42 1.79 5.79
C SER A 112 -0.59 3.22 6.33
N THR A 113 -0.94 3.37 7.59
CA THR A 113 -1.27 4.64 8.23
C THR A 113 -1.07 4.54 9.74
N ASP A 114 -0.75 5.66 10.38
CA ASP A 114 -0.75 5.84 11.84
C ASP A 114 -2.15 5.70 12.47
N TYR A 115 -3.23 5.85 11.69
CA TYR A 115 -4.61 5.60 12.16
C TYR A 115 -4.86 4.17 12.63
N VAL A 116 -3.92 3.26 12.44
CA VAL A 116 -3.98 1.91 13.04
C VAL A 116 -3.75 1.94 14.55
N PHE A 117 -3.22 3.03 15.10
CA PHE A 117 -3.07 3.24 16.53
C PHE A 117 -4.22 4.10 17.09
N SER A 118 -4.52 3.90 18.38
CA SER A 118 -5.64 4.63 19.03
C SER A 118 -5.38 6.11 19.24
N GLY A 119 -4.13 6.50 19.35
CA GLY A 119 -3.71 7.87 19.71
C GLY A 119 -4.07 8.29 21.15
N ARG A 120 -4.76 7.44 21.92
CA ARG A 120 -5.34 7.81 23.23
C ARG A 120 -4.43 7.53 24.43
N GLU A 121 -3.48 6.61 24.29
CA GLU A 121 -2.87 5.96 25.47
C GLU A 121 -1.46 6.44 25.81
N ASN A 122 -0.84 7.28 25.00
CA ASN A 122 0.62 7.42 25.12
C ASN A 122 1.11 8.75 25.71
N GLY A 123 0.27 9.66 26.15
CA GLY A 123 0.75 10.88 26.83
C GLY A 123 1.89 11.62 26.11
N GLY A 124 1.97 11.51 24.76
CA GLY A 124 3.02 12.09 23.95
C GLY A 124 4.23 11.14 23.72
N ILE A 125 4.13 9.86 24.10
CA ILE A 125 5.16 8.87 23.78
C ILE A 125 5.01 8.45 22.30
N ALA A 126 6.12 8.47 21.55
CA ALA A 126 6.15 8.02 20.17
C ALA A 126 5.77 6.54 20.06
N GLN A 127 4.97 6.21 19.05
CA GLN A 127 4.65 4.81 18.72
C GLN A 127 5.85 4.18 18.01
N ASP A 128 6.02 2.90 18.20
CA ASP A 128 7.02 2.09 17.49
C ASP A 128 6.35 0.85 16.87
N GLU A 129 7.14 0.05 16.15
CA GLU A 129 6.65 -1.16 15.47
C GLU A 129 6.17 -2.25 16.44
N ALA A 130 6.50 -2.17 17.72
CA ALA A 130 6.05 -3.09 18.76
C ALA A 130 4.74 -2.64 19.43
N THR A 131 4.29 -1.41 19.15
CA THR A 131 3.05 -0.87 19.72
C THR A 131 1.84 -1.65 19.21
N ILE A 132 0.97 -2.06 20.14
CA ILE A 132 -0.23 -2.83 19.80
C ILE A 132 -1.23 -1.93 19.07
N PRO A 133 -1.62 -2.27 17.83
CA PRO A 133 -2.63 -1.51 17.12
C PRO A 133 -3.99 -1.49 17.83
N GLY A 134 -4.67 -0.35 17.77
CA GLY A 134 -5.99 -0.17 18.37
C GLY A 134 -6.79 0.92 17.64
N PRO A 135 -7.11 0.74 16.34
CA PRO A 135 -7.78 1.77 15.54
C PRO A 135 -9.14 2.13 16.10
N ILE A 136 -9.48 3.42 16.05
CA ILE A 136 -10.76 3.96 16.53
C ILE A 136 -11.67 4.43 15.41
N SER A 137 -11.22 4.38 14.16
CA SER A 137 -11.97 4.77 12.97
C SER A 137 -12.16 3.57 12.02
N ALA A 138 -13.19 3.64 11.17
CA ALA A 138 -13.41 2.66 10.10
C ALA A 138 -12.23 2.66 9.11
N TYR A 139 -11.65 3.82 8.82
CA TYR A 139 -10.44 3.95 8.01
C TYR A 139 -9.29 3.13 8.62
N GLY A 140 -8.90 3.43 9.86
CA GLY A 140 -7.82 2.75 10.56
C GLY A 140 -8.07 1.24 10.68
N SER A 141 -9.30 0.84 11.01
CA SER A 141 -9.69 -0.58 11.14
C SER A 141 -9.55 -1.33 9.81
N THR A 142 -9.97 -0.73 8.68
CA THR A 142 -9.85 -1.36 7.37
C THR A 142 -8.41 -1.40 6.88
N LYS A 143 -7.59 -0.39 7.19
CA LYS A 143 -6.15 -0.38 6.89
C LYS A 143 -5.41 -1.46 7.69
N LEU A 144 -5.65 -1.55 8.99
CA LEU A 144 -5.08 -2.61 9.83
C LEU A 144 -5.44 -4.02 9.32
N MET A 145 -6.68 -4.21 8.89
CA MET A 145 -7.09 -5.48 8.28
C MET A 145 -6.29 -5.78 7.01
N GLY A 146 -6.00 -4.76 6.20
CA GLY A 146 -5.14 -4.86 5.02
C GLY A 146 -3.73 -5.33 5.39
N GLU A 147 -3.11 -4.74 6.42
CA GLU A 147 -1.80 -5.18 6.93
C GLU A 147 -1.81 -6.66 7.33
N LYS A 148 -2.82 -7.06 8.12
CA LYS A 148 -2.94 -8.46 8.58
C LYS A 148 -3.10 -9.43 7.42
N TYR A 149 -3.83 -9.06 6.38
CA TYR A 149 -3.91 -9.89 5.17
C TYR A 149 -2.58 -9.93 4.40
N VAL A 150 -1.85 -8.82 4.30
CA VAL A 150 -0.53 -8.81 3.66
C VAL A 150 0.44 -9.73 4.43
N GLU A 151 0.48 -9.61 5.75
CA GLU A 151 1.28 -10.46 6.64
C GLU A 151 0.93 -11.95 6.48
N GLN A 152 -0.36 -12.26 6.41
CA GLN A 152 -0.86 -13.64 6.31
C GLN A 152 -0.59 -14.29 4.94
N PHE A 153 -0.70 -13.53 3.85
CA PHE A 153 -0.75 -14.09 2.49
C PHE A 153 0.50 -13.84 1.64
N CYS A 154 1.47 -13.06 2.10
CA CYS A 154 2.70 -12.78 1.34
C CYS A 154 3.93 -12.88 2.24
N HIS A 155 4.78 -13.88 2.05
CA HIS A 155 6.00 -14.04 2.84
C HIS A 155 7.08 -13.00 2.51
N ARG A 156 7.06 -12.43 1.32
CA ARG A 156 8.00 -11.40 0.85
C ARG A 156 7.34 -10.02 0.86
N HIS A 157 6.87 -9.59 2.02
CA HIS A 157 6.22 -8.30 2.17
C HIS A 157 6.99 -7.33 3.07
N ARG A 158 6.57 -6.07 3.04
CA ARG A 158 6.80 -5.03 4.02
C ARG A 158 5.55 -4.15 4.09
N SER A 159 5.06 -3.89 5.28
CA SER A 159 4.07 -2.85 5.55
C SER A 159 4.80 -1.64 6.09
N GLU A 160 4.52 -0.47 5.52
CA GLU A 160 5.07 0.81 5.93
C GLU A 160 3.91 1.73 6.27
N GLU A 161 3.95 2.34 7.42
CA GLU A 161 3.07 3.45 7.73
C GLU A 161 3.65 4.72 7.10
N HIS A 162 2.81 5.50 6.48
CA HIS A 162 3.14 6.81 5.97
C HIS A 162 2.50 7.84 6.89
N THR A 163 3.31 8.45 7.73
CA THR A 163 2.94 9.68 8.41
C THR A 163 2.96 10.80 7.38
N SER A 164 1.84 11.09 6.76
CA SER A 164 1.69 12.33 6.02
C SER A 164 1.49 13.46 7.02
N GLU A 165 2.57 14.07 7.49
CA GLU A 165 2.50 15.41 8.03
C GLU A 165 2.21 16.37 6.86
N LEU A 166 0.96 16.40 6.44
CA LEU A 166 0.43 17.48 5.62
C LEU A 166 -0.62 18.20 6.46
N GLN A 167 -0.14 19.18 7.20
CA GLN A 167 -0.92 20.32 7.63
C GLN A 167 -1.27 21.21 6.43
#